data_167e4deb38864c5b01a76b19dad22367
#
_entry.id   167e4deb38864c5b01a76b19dad22367
#
_cell.length_a   1.000
_cell.length_b   1.000
_cell.length_c   1.000
_cell.angle_alpha   90.00
_cell.angle_beta   90.00
_cell.angle_gamma   90.00
#
_symmetry.space_group_name_H-M   'P 1'
#
loop_
_entity.id
_entity.type
_entity.pdbx_description
1 polymer ?
#
loop_
_entity_poly.entity_id
_entity_poly.type
_entity_poly.pdbx_seq_one_letter_code
_entity_poly.pdbx_strand_id
1 'polypeptide(L)'
;MRTITAAWLARPPRHWRAAPQPDIFDVKRDLMIVLEALGAPVASLQTSNDVPAHWRPGRAGALRLGNKPVAIFGEIHPRALKAIGVEAPALAFEIFVDALPQPRAKGGRSKPPLEKLDLQPLSRDFAFIVDDAVAAADVVRAAIGADKALIADVSLFDVYRGERMQPGKKSLAIEVTLQPREKTLTDADIEAVSAKVVSAVMKATGGTLRG
;
A
#
# COMPACT_ATOMS: atom_id res chain seq x y z
N MET A 1 -25.92 1.00 8.75
CA MET A 1 -24.53 0.62 8.33
C MET A 1 -23.74 0.32 9.60
N ARG A 2 -23.18 -0.88 9.73
CA ARG A 2 -22.37 -1.27 10.88
C ARG A 2 -20.92 -0.90 10.62
N THR A 3 -20.28 -0.27 11.60
CA THR A 3 -18.87 0.16 11.51
C THR A 3 -18.08 -0.38 12.70
N ILE A 4 -16.79 -0.60 12.46
CA ILE A 4 -15.78 -0.82 13.50
C ILE A 4 -14.84 0.36 13.43
N THR A 5 -14.64 1.06 14.55
CA THR A 5 -13.75 2.22 14.63
C THR A 5 -12.72 2.01 15.72
N ALA A 6 -11.48 2.37 15.43
CA ALA A 6 -10.42 2.50 16.42
C ALA A 6 -9.72 3.83 16.24
N ALA A 7 -9.31 4.44 17.34
CA ALA A 7 -8.62 5.72 17.35
C ALA A 7 -7.46 5.70 18.36
N TRP A 8 -6.39 6.40 18.00
CA TRP A 8 -5.21 6.60 18.84
C TRP A 8 -4.94 8.08 18.98
N LEU A 9 -4.67 8.53 20.20
CA LEU A 9 -4.08 9.84 20.40
C LEU A 9 -2.59 9.75 20.08
N ALA A 10 -2.07 10.67 19.27
CA ALA A 10 -0.66 10.73 18.91
C ALA A 10 0.21 11.26 20.08
N ARG A 11 -0.05 10.76 21.28
CA ARG A 11 0.74 11.00 22.48
C ARG A 11 1.21 9.66 23.02
N PRO A 12 2.46 9.24 22.74
CA PRO A 12 3.00 8.02 23.35
C PRO A 12 3.00 8.18 24.89
N PRO A 13 2.80 7.08 25.64
CA PRO A 13 2.93 7.12 27.10
C PRO A 13 4.34 7.61 27.47
N ARG A 14 4.45 8.31 28.59
CA ARG A 14 5.75 8.72 29.13
C ARG A 14 6.63 7.52 29.35
N HIS A 15 7.71 7.44 28.62
CA HIS A 15 8.72 6.39 28.73
C HIS A 15 10.11 7.03 28.79
N TRP A 16 11.05 6.39 29.44
CA TRP A 16 12.43 6.86 29.55
C TRP A 16 13.17 6.89 28.21
N ARG A 17 12.70 6.15 27.20
CA ARG A 17 13.11 6.28 25.80
C ARG A 17 11.99 6.97 25.03
N ALA A 18 12.35 7.95 24.20
CA ALA A 18 11.40 8.55 23.27
C ALA A 18 10.90 7.45 22.31
N ALA A 19 9.62 7.10 22.41
CA ALA A 19 8.99 6.26 21.43
C ALA A 19 8.64 7.10 20.18
N PRO A 20 8.81 6.57 18.96
CA PRO A 20 8.33 7.26 17.77
C PRO A 20 6.83 7.51 17.89
N GLN A 21 6.39 8.68 17.45
CA GLN A 21 4.96 8.96 17.39
C GLN A 21 4.35 8.09 16.30
N PRO A 22 3.17 7.46 16.55
CA PRO A 22 2.47 6.71 15.52
C PRO A 22 2.08 7.62 14.36
N ASP A 23 2.13 7.09 13.16
CA ASP A 23 1.77 7.79 11.93
C ASP A 23 0.62 7.09 11.18
N ILE A 24 0.27 7.63 10.03
CA ILE A 24 -0.81 7.09 9.19
C ILE A 24 -0.52 5.68 8.67
N PHE A 25 0.75 5.30 8.54
CA PHE A 25 1.14 3.97 8.07
C PHE A 25 1.01 2.93 9.16
N ASP A 26 1.24 3.30 10.43
CA ASP A 26 0.94 2.45 11.58
C ASP A 26 -0.53 2.10 11.63
N VAL A 27 -1.40 3.12 11.51
CA VAL A 27 -2.85 2.93 11.49
C VAL A 27 -3.29 2.08 10.30
N LYS A 28 -2.69 2.30 9.13
CA LYS A 28 -2.97 1.49 7.94
C LYS A 28 -2.58 0.03 8.16
N ARG A 29 -1.41 -0.22 8.77
CA ARG A 29 -0.95 -1.58 9.09
C ARG A 29 -1.95 -2.29 10.01
N ASP A 30 -2.37 -1.63 11.10
CA ASP A 30 -3.32 -2.20 12.03
C ASP A 30 -4.68 -2.45 11.39
N LEU A 31 -5.15 -1.51 10.55
CA LEU A 31 -6.37 -1.69 9.75
C LEU A 31 -6.26 -2.91 8.83
N MET A 32 -5.13 -3.11 8.14
CA MET A 32 -4.95 -4.25 7.23
C MET A 32 -5.00 -5.58 8.00
N ILE A 33 -4.39 -5.65 9.19
CA ILE A 33 -4.45 -6.82 10.07
C ILE A 33 -5.90 -7.15 10.45
N VAL A 34 -6.69 -6.14 10.83
CA VAL A 34 -8.10 -6.34 11.18
C VAL A 34 -8.91 -6.78 9.96
N LEU A 35 -8.72 -6.17 8.80
CA LEU A 35 -9.41 -6.56 7.56
C LEU A 35 -9.09 -7.99 7.15
N GLU A 36 -7.84 -8.42 7.28
CA GLU A 36 -7.42 -9.79 7.02
C GLU A 36 -8.09 -10.77 7.99
N ALA A 37 -8.13 -10.44 9.28
CA ALA A 37 -8.81 -11.24 10.30
C ALA A 37 -10.32 -11.37 10.04
N LEU A 38 -10.94 -10.33 9.44
CA LEU A 38 -12.34 -10.35 9.01
C LEU A 38 -12.55 -11.11 7.69
N GLY A 39 -11.48 -11.61 7.05
CA GLY A 39 -11.55 -12.34 5.79
C GLY A 39 -11.73 -11.44 4.56
N ALA A 40 -11.43 -10.16 4.65
CA ALA A 40 -11.46 -9.26 3.51
C ALA A 40 -10.35 -9.60 2.50
N PRO A 41 -10.55 -9.40 1.18
CA PRO A 41 -9.54 -9.66 0.17
C PRO A 41 -8.52 -8.50 0.12
N VAL A 42 -7.66 -8.43 1.14
CA VAL A 42 -6.72 -7.29 1.34
C VAL A 42 -5.82 -7.02 0.14
N ALA A 43 -5.39 -8.07 -0.57
CA ALA A 43 -4.57 -7.94 -1.78
C ALA A 43 -5.29 -7.25 -2.97
N SER A 44 -6.62 -7.19 -2.94
CA SER A 44 -7.43 -6.57 -3.99
C SER A 44 -7.88 -5.14 -3.64
N LEU A 45 -7.54 -4.66 -2.45
CA LEU A 45 -7.92 -3.32 -2.00
C LEU A 45 -7.12 -2.24 -2.72
N GLN A 46 -7.83 -1.20 -3.14
CA GLN A 46 -7.25 -0.02 -3.77
C GLN A 46 -7.27 1.15 -2.79
N THR A 47 -6.18 1.89 -2.72
CA THR A 47 -6.12 3.12 -1.91
C THR A 47 -6.60 4.31 -2.73
N SER A 48 -7.45 5.15 -2.13
CA SER A 48 -7.97 6.40 -2.70
C SER A 48 -7.80 7.54 -1.71
N ASN A 49 -7.64 8.76 -2.20
CA ASN A 49 -7.60 9.98 -1.39
C ASN A 49 -8.99 10.60 -1.17
N ASP A 50 -10.04 9.96 -1.70
CA ASP A 50 -11.44 10.40 -1.55
C ASP A 50 -11.96 9.99 -0.16
N VAL A 51 -11.90 10.94 0.78
CA VAL A 51 -12.29 10.77 2.17
C VAL A 51 -13.24 11.90 2.61
N PRO A 52 -14.16 11.64 3.56
CA PRO A 52 -15.03 12.66 4.11
C PRO A 52 -14.29 13.82 4.78
N ALA A 53 -14.90 15.01 4.85
CA ALA A 53 -14.28 16.25 5.30
C ALA A 53 -13.80 16.27 6.77
N HIS A 54 -14.24 15.33 7.59
CA HIS A 54 -13.75 15.17 8.97
C HIS A 54 -12.41 14.44 9.06
N TRP A 55 -11.89 13.94 7.95
CA TRP A 55 -10.53 13.43 7.83
C TRP A 55 -9.61 14.51 7.27
N ARG A 56 -8.34 14.49 7.66
CA ARG A 56 -7.36 15.50 7.25
C ARG A 56 -6.90 15.26 5.81
N PRO A 57 -7.11 16.23 4.88
CA PRO A 57 -6.64 16.11 3.50
C PRO A 57 -5.14 15.86 3.42
N GLY A 58 -4.71 14.94 2.56
CA GLY A 58 -3.31 14.58 2.37
C GLY A 58 -2.71 13.71 3.48
N ARG A 59 -3.48 13.45 4.57
CA ARG A 59 -3.07 12.59 5.69
C ARG A 59 -4.12 11.56 6.05
N ALA A 60 -4.96 11.21 5.09
CA ALA A 60 -5.96 10.16 5.21
C ALA A 60 -6.17 9.49 3.86
N GLY A 61 -6.68 8.27 3.89
CA GLY A 61 -7.00 7.50 2.70
C GLY A 61 -8.18 6.57 2.93
N ALA A 62 -8.83 6.18 1.84
CA ALA A 62 -9.87 5.17 1.85
C ALA A 62 -9.35 3.89 1.16
N LEU A 63 -9.68 2.74 1.72
CA LEU A 63 -9.51 1.44 1.08
C LEU A 63 -10.81 1.08 0.37
N ARG A 64 -10.71 0.71 -0.89
CA ARG A 64 -11.86 0.45 -1.77
C ARG A 64 -11.77 -0.95 -2.38
N LEU A 65 -12.92 -1.58 -2.51
CA LEU A 65 -13.08 -2.79 -3.31
C LEU A 65 -13.95 -2.43 -4.53
N GLY A 66 -13.30 -2.24 -5.68
CA GLY A 66 -13.92 -1.58 -6.82
C GLY A 66 -14.34 -0.15 -6.45
N ASN A 67 -15.61 0.20 -6.68
CA ASN A 67 -16.14 1.53 -6.39
C ASN A 67 -16.63 1.72 -4.94
N LYS A 68 -16.65 0.67 -4.12
CA LYS A 68 -17.18 0.74 -2.75
C LYS A 68 -16.05 0.99 -1.75
N PRO A 69 -16.10 2.04 -0.92
CA PRO A 69 -15.21 2.18 0.22
C PRO A 69 -15.52 1.10 1.25
N VAL A 70 -14.51 0.39 1.72
CA VAL A 70 -14.62 -0.65 2.76
C VAL A 70 -14.01 -0.20 4.08
N ALA A 71 -13.08 0.76 4.02
CA ALA A 71 -12.51 1.38 5.21
C ALA A 71 -11.92 2.75 4.89
N ILE A 72 -11.77 3.57 5.93
CA ILE A 72 -11.06 4.86 5.88
C ILE A 72 -10.05 4.85 7.03
N PHE A 73 -8.90 5.49 6.84
CA PHE A 73 -7.84 5.58 7.84
C PHE A 73 -7.05 6.89 7.70
N GLY A 74 -6.41 7.32 8.77
CA GLY A 74 -5.53 8.48 8.76
C GLY A 74 -5.71 9.41 9.94
N GLU A 75 -5.33 10.68 9.76
CA GLU A 75 -5.51 11.72 10.76
C GLU A 75 -6.93 12.30 10.69
N ILE A 76 -7.54 12.46 11.87
CA ILE A 76 -8.80 13.21 12.00
C ILE A 76 -8.51 14.70 11.82
N HIS A 77 -9.39 15.39 11.11
CA HIS A 77 -9.23 16.82 10.85
C HIS A 77 -9.22 17.64 12.15
N PRO A 78 -8.28 18.59 12.36
CA PRO A 78 -8.20 19.37 13.60
C PRO A 78 -9.48 20.11 13.97
N ARG A 79 -10.27 20.58 12.98
CA ARG A 79 -11.58 21.21 13.24
C ARG A 79 -12.58 20.23 13.83
N ALA A 80 -12.57 18.97 13.38
CA ALA A 80 -13.45 17.93 13.93
C ALA A 80 -13.04 17.59 15.37
N LEU A 81 -11.74 17.44 15.64
CA LEU A 81 -11.22 17.20 16.99
C LEU A 81 -11.59 18.35 17.94
N LYS A 82 -11.42 19.59 17.51
CA LYS A 82 -11.81 20.77 18.30
C LYS A 82 -13.30 20.78 18.64
N ALA A 83 -14.17 20.38 17.69
CA ALA A 83 -15.61 20.36 17.90
C ALA A 83 -16.05 19.35 18.98
N ILE A 84 -15.25 18.30 19.22
CA ILE A 84 -15.50 17.27 20.25
C ILE A 84 -14.60 17.45 21.49
N GLY A 85 -13.88 18.59 21.62
CA GLY A 85 -13.03 18.89 22.78
C GLY A 85 -11.73 18.11 22.85
N VAL A 86 -11.24 17.54 21.75
CA VAL A 86 -9.95 16.84 21.70
C VAL A 86 -8.86 17.78 21.22
N GLU A 87 -7.86 18.04 22.07
CA GLU A 87 -6.76 18.99 21.81
C GLU A 87 -5.50 18.37 21.21
N ALA A 88 -5.44 17.03 21.14
CA ALA A 88 -4.28 16.32 20.60
C ALA A 88 -4.58 15.80 19.19
N PRO A 89 -3.55 15.69 18.31
CA PRO A 89 -3.70 14.97 17.05
C PRO A 89 -4.22 13.55 17.30
N ALA A 90 -5.19 13.12 16.52
CA ALA A 90 -5.75 11.77 16.61
C ALA A 90 -5.65 11.08 15.26
N LEU A 91 -5.23 9.83 15.32
CA LEU A 91 -5.19 8.89 14.21
C LEU A 91 -6.34 7.90 14.39
N ALA A 92 -6.99 7.51 13.32
CA ALA A 92 -8.10 6.56 13.40
C ALA A 92 -8.22 5.71 12.14
N PHE A 93 -8.96 4.63 12.25
CA PHE A 93 -9.59 3.98 11.10
C PHE A 93 -11.07 3.67 11.38
N GLU A 94 -11.82 3.55 10.30
CA GLU A 94 -13.22 3.14 10.30
C GLU A 94 -13.42 2.06 9.25
N ILE A 95 -14.00 0.91 9.63
CA ILE A 95 -14.31 -0.21 8.73
C ILE A 95 -15.82 -0.27 8.54
N PHE A 96 -16.27 -0.28 7.29
CA PHE A 96 -17.66 -0.43 6.90
C PHE A 96 -18.00 -1.93 6.77
N VAL A 97 -18.42 -2.55 7.87
CA VAL A 97 -18.62 -4.01 7.95
C VAL A 97 -19.60 -4.51 6.89
N ASP A 98 -20.67 -3.77 6.64
CA ASP A 98 -21.68 -4.14 5.63
C ASP A 98 -21.16 -3.99 4.17
N ALA A 99 -20.03 -3.34 3.96
CA ALA A 99 -19.38 -3.21 2.65
C ALA A 99 -18.38 -4.36 2.38
N LEU A 100 -18.01 -5.13 3.41
CA LEU A 100 -17.12 -6.27 3.23
C LEU A 100 -17.85 -7.43 2.58
N PRO A 101 -17.22 -8.13 1.63
CA PRO A 101 -17.79 -9.34 1.06
C PRO A 101 -17.92 -10.39 2.17
N GLN A 102 -19.09 -11.03 2.23
CA GLN A 102 -19.25 -12.16 3.15
C GLN A 102 -18.30 -13.27 2.77
N PRO A 103 -17.59 -13.88 3.72
CA PRO A 103 -16.76 -15.03 3.45
C PRO A 103 -17.65 -16.12 2.81
N ARG A 104 -17.29 -16.57 1.63
CA ARG A 104 -17.96 -17.74 1.04
C ARG A 104 -17.77 -18.90 2.01
N ALA A 105 -18.86 -19.48 2.47
CA ALA A 105 -18.87 -20.67 3.32
C ALA A 105 -18.37 -21.88 2.51
N LYS A 106 -17.08 -21.92 2.20
CA LYS A 106 -16.37 -23.12 1.77
C LYS A 106 -15.82 -23.76 3.04
N GLY A 107 -16.24 -25.01 3.26
CA GLY A 107 -15.93 -25.78 4.45
C GLY A 107 -14.48 -25.67 4.91
N GLY A 108 -14.30 -25.30 6.16
CA GLY A 108 -13.02 -25.26 6.85
C GLY A 108 -12.09 -24.10 6.42
N ARG A 109 -11.52 -23.40 7.39
CA ARG A 109 -10.39 -22.49 7.20
C ARG A 109 -9.09 -23.28 7.01
N SER A 110 -9.02 -24.19 6.02
CA SER A 110 -7.75 -24.79 5.67
C SER A 110 -6.94 -23.75 4.89
N LYS A 111 -5.78 -23.37 5.44
CA LYS A 111 -4.78 -22.65 4.65
C LYS A 111 -4.38 -23.54 3.47
N PRO A 112 -4.13 -22.96 2.28
CA PRO A 112 -3.58 -23.76 1.18
C PRO A 112 -2.27 -24.42 1.65
N PRO A 113 -1.93 -25.61 1.12
CA PRO A 113 -0.65 -26.23 1.44
C PRO A 113 0.49 -25.27 1.11
N LEU A 114 1.55 -25.31 1.92
CA LEU A 114 2.76 -24.53 1.66
C LEU A 114 3.36 -24.99 0.32
N GLU A 115 3.42 -24.08 -0.64
CA GLU A 115 4.16 -24.32 -1.89
C GLU A 115 5.64 -24.13 -1.59
N LYS A 116 6.37 -25.24 -1.49
CA LYS A 116 7.81 -25.20 -1.29
C LYS A 116 8.48 -24.80 -2.60
N LEU A 117 9.15 -23.66 -2.62
CA LEU A 117 9.94 -23.19 -3.75
C LEU A 117 11.40 -23.51 -3.47
N ASP A 118 12.00 -24.38 -4.28
CA ASP A 118 13.40 -24.84 -4.09
C ASP A 118 14.42 -23.86 -4.69
N LEU A 119 13.98 -22.92 -5.54
CA LEU A 119 14.84 -21.94 -6.18
C LEU A 119 14.83 -20.63 -5.41
N GLN A 120 16.03 -20.03 -5.32
CA GLN A 120 16.23 -18.79 -4.58
C GLN A 120 15.61 -17.59 -5.32
N PRO A 121 14.86 -16.69 -4.64
CA PRO A 121 14.36 -15.48 -5.25
C PRO A 121 15.50 -14.51 -5.54
N LEU A 122 15.27 -13.62 -6.49
CA LEU A 122 16.19 -12.56 -6.90
C LEU A 122 15.48 -11.21 -6.84
N SER A 123 16.09 -10.19 -6.24
CA SER A 123 15.56 -8.82 -6.22
C SER A 123 16.22 -7.94 -7.27
N ARG A 124 15.46 -7.01 -7.85
CA ARG A 124 15.90 -5.94 -8.74
C ARG A 124 15.24 -4.62 -8.37
N ASP A 125 16.06 -3.58 -8.31
CA ASP A 125 15.62 -2.23 -8.00
C ASP A 125 15.38 -1.43 -9.27
N PHE A 126 14.30 -0.65 -9.26
CA PHE A 126 13.98 0.29 -10.33
C PHE A 126 13.60 1.63 -9.71
N ALA A 127 14.09 2.72 -10.26
CA ALA A 127 13.66 4.06 -9.90
C ALA A 127 12.95 4.72 -11.09
N PHE A 128 11.74 5.23 -10.87
CA PHE A 128 10.95 5.87 -11.91
C PHE A 128 10.71 7.34 -11.56
N ILE A 129 10.94 8.23 -12.54
CA ILE A 129 10.55 9.63 -12.45
C ILE A 129 9.13 9.73 -12.98
N VAL A 130 8.21 10.16 -12.13
CA VAL A 130 6.78 10.30 -12.43
C VAL A 130 6.26 11.67 -12.01
N ASP A 131 5.08 12.07 -12.51
CA ASP A 131 4.40 13.26 -12.03
C ASP A 131 4.00 13.12 -10.56
N ASP A 132 3.99 14.22 -9.81
CA ASP A 132 3.61 14.23 -8.40
C ASP A 132 2.19 13.68 -8.15
N ALA A 133 1.29 13.83 -9.12
CA ALA A 133 -0.07 13.31 -9.07
C ALA A 133 -0.16 11.78 -9.18
N VAL A 134 0.86 11.11 -9.73
CA VAL A 134 0.87 9.64 -9.88
C VAL A 134 0.94 8.98 -8.52
N ALA A 135 -0.01 8.09 -8.22
CA ALA A 135 0.02 7.33 -6.99
C ALA A 135 1.09 6.22 -7.04
N ALA A 136 1.84 6.02 -5.95
CA ALA A 136 2.82 4.93 -5.86
C ALA A 136 2.18 3.56 -6.10
N ALA A 137 0.91 3.39 -5.69
CA ALA A 137 0.14 2.17 -5.94
C ALA A 137 -0.05 1.84 -7.42
N ASP A 138 -0.05 2.83 -8.31
CA ASP A 138 -0.18 2.61 -9.74
C ASP A 138 1.12 2.07 -10.34
N VAL A 139 2.27 2.57 -9.86
CA VAL A 139 3.59 2.04 -10.22
C VAL A 139 3.73 0.59 -9.76
N VAL A 140 3.45 0.31 -8.48
CA VAL A 140 3.51 -1.05 -7.90
C VAL A 140 2.60 -2.00 -8.66
N ARG A 141 1.34 -1.61 -8.93
CA ARG A 141 0.37 -2.43 -9.66
C ARG A 141 0.82 -2.71 -11.09
N ALA A 142 1.36 -1.72 -11.78
CA ALA A 142 1.88 -1.88 -13.13
C ALA A 142 3.07 -2.86 -13.16
N ALA A 143 3.99 -2.73 -12.21
CA ALA A 143 5.15 -3.61 -12.08
C ALA A 143 4.74 -5.07 -11.78
N ILE A 144 3.86 -5.29 -10.79
CA ILE A 144 3.31 -6.64 -10.48
C ILE A 144 2.63 -7.26 -11.71
N GLY A 145 1.90 -6.45 -12.47
CA GLY A 145 1.19 -6.89 -13.67
C GLY A 145 2.08 -7.23 -14.87
N ALA A 146 3.35 -6.85 -14.86
CA ALA A 146 4.25 -7.01 -15.99
C ALA A 146 4.59 -8.47 -16.31
N ASP A 147 4.77 -9.30 -15.28
CA ASP A 147 4.99 -10.73 -15.42
C ASP A 147 4.51 -11.51 -14.19
N LYS A 148 3.26 -11.96 -14.24
CA LYS A 148 2.61 -12.68 -13.13
C LYS A 148 3.21 -14.05 -12.83
N ALA A 149 3.99 -14.61 -13.73
CA ALA A 149 4.60 -15.93 -13.54
C ALA A 149 5.89 -15.84 -12.73
N LEU A 150 6.65 -14.77 -12.92
CA LEU A 150 7.97 -14.59 -12.31
C LEU A 150 8.00 -13.55 -11.18
N ILE A 151 7.17 -12.51 -11.24
CA ILE A 151 7.15 -11.48 -10.20
C ILE A 151 6.31 -11.96 -9.03
N ALA A 152 6.98 -12.19 -7.89
CA ALA A 152 6.35 -12.63 -6.66
C ALA A 152 5.87 -11.47 -5.79
N ASP A 153 6.66 -10.38 -5.73
CA ASP A 153 6.36 -9.21 -4.92
C ASP A 153 6.96 -7.93 -5.53
N VAL A 154 6.36 -6.80 -5.22
CA VAL A 154 6.89 -5.47 -5.54
C VAL A 154 6.68 -4.55 -4.35
N SER A 155 7.75 -4.05 -3.79
CA SER A 155 7.73 -3.11 -2.67
C SER A 155 8.25 -1.73 -3.07
N LEU A 156 7.62 -0.67 -2.56
CA LEU A 156 8.12 0.69 -2.65
C LEU A 156 9.02 0.94 -1.45
N PHE A 157 10.29 1.29 -1.66
CA PHE A 157 11.22 1.54 -0.57
C PHE A 157 11.70 3.00 -0.47
N ASP A 158 11.56 3.81 -1.55
CA ASP A 158 11.93 5.21 -1.49
C ASP A 158 11.02 6.12 -2.33
N VAL A 159 10.78 7.32 -1.82
CA VAL A 159 10.05 8.41 -2.49
C VAL A 159 10.87 9.68 -2.37
N TYR A 160 11.56 10.04 -3.43
CA TYR A 160 12.40 11.24 -3.45
C TYR A 160 11.70 12.43 -4.10
N ARG A 161 11.68 13.53 -3.36
CA ARG A 161 11.27 14.88 -3.80
C ARG A 161 12.34 15.85 -3.34
N GLY A 162 13.16 16.35 -4.22
CA GLY A 162 14.25 17.22 -3.83
C GLY A 162 14.71 18.13 -4.98
N GLU A 163 15.69 18.99 -4.69
CA GLU A 163 16.20 20.03 -5.60
C GLU A 163 16.74 19.50 -6.94
N ARG A 164 17.08 18.20 -7.00
CA ARG A 164 17.55 17.57 -8.24
C ARG A 164 16.42 17.01 -9.12
N MET A 165 15.17 17.20 -8.70
CA MET A 165 13.99 16.78 -9.48
C MET A 165 13.40 17.97 -10.21
N GLN A 166 12.86 17.75 -11.39
CA GLN A 166 12.08 18.75 -12.10
C GLN A 166 10.83 19.13 -11.26
N PRO A 167 10.42 20.41 -11.25
CA PRO A 167 9.19 20.83 -10.58
C PRO A 167 7.98 19.98 -11.01
N GLY A 168 7.18 19.53 -10.04
CA GLY A 168 6.01 18.69 -10.30
C GLY A 168 6.31 17.21 -10.55
N LYS A 169 7.57 16.77 -10.39
CA LYS A 169 8.00 15.38 -10.52
C LYS A 169 8.51 14.83 -9.20
N LYS A 170 8.41 13.51 -9.06
CA LYS A 170 9.03 12.74 -7.97
C LYS A 170 9.67 11.48 -8.52
N SER A 171 10.64 10.94 -7.79
CA SER A 171 11.20 9.61 -8.05
C SER A 171 10.57 8.60 -7.09
N LEU A 172 10.13 7.48 -7.64
CA LEU A 172 9.63 6.34 -6.87
C LEU A 172 10.57 5.17 -7.10
N ALA A 173 11.17 4.65 -6.03
CA ALA A 173 12.06 3.50 -6.09
C ALA A 173 11.33 2.25 -5.59
N ILE A 174 11.30 1.22 -6.43
CA ILE A 174 10.65 -0.06 -6.14
C ILE A 174 11.66 -1.19 -6.22
N GLU A 175 11.53 -2.16 -5.32
CA GLU A 175 12.19 -3.45 -5.41
C GLU A 175 11.20 -4.46 -5.99
N VAL A 176 11.62 -5.19 -7.01
CA VAL A 176 10.87 -6.26 -7.67
C VAL A 176 11.51 -7.59 -7.32
N THR A 177 10.78 -8.46 -6.63
CA THR A 177 11.23 -9.81 -6.30
C THR A 177 10.77 -10.79 -7.37
N LEU A 178 11.72 -11.42 -8.03
CA LEU A 178 11.52 -12.46 -9.02
C LEU A 178 11.65 -13.83 -8.36
N GLN A 179 10.65 -14.70 -8.52
CA GLN A 179 10.65 -16.05 -7.99
C GLN A 179 10.65 -17.06 -9.13
N PRO A 180 11.81 -17.65 -9.46
CA PRO A 180 11.87 -18.75 -10.41
C PRO A 180 11.14 -19.99 -9.87
N ARG A 181 10.46 -20.71 -10.73
CA ARG A 181 9.67 -21.91 -10.36
C ARG A 181 10.25 -23.20 -10.90
N GLU A 182 10.77 -23.19 -12.12
CA GLU A 182 11.22 -24.41 -12.83
C GLU A 182 12.75 -24.48 -12.99
N LYS A 183 13.39 -23.34 -13.24
CA LYS A 183 14.83 -23.25 -13.46
C LYS A 183 15.38 -21.93 -12.93
N THR A 184 16.66 -21.87 -12.62
CA THR A 184 17.36 -20.64 -12.29
C THR A 184 17.29 -19.66 -13.48
N LEU A 185 17.04 -18.38 -13.18
CA LEU A 185 16.98 -17.34 -14.19
C LEU A 185 18.39 -17.04 -14.74
N THR A 186 18.48 -16.94 -16.06
CA THR A 186 19.66 -16.43 -16.74
C THR A 186 19.65 -14.89 -16.77
N ASP A 187 20.79 -14.26 -17.05
CA ASP A 187 20.87 -12.80 -17.21
C ASP A 187 19.89 -12.31 -18.30
N ALA A 188 19.77 -13.06 -19.39
CA ALA A 188 18.80 -12.75 -20.45
C ALA A 188 17.33 -12.82 -19.98
N ASP A 189 16.99 -13.80 -19.15
CA ASP A 189 15.64 -13.90 -18.54
C ASP A 189 15.36 -12.69 -17.65
N ILE A 190 16.35 -12.27 -16.83
CA ILE A 190 16.28 -11.13 -15.94
C ILE A 190 16.11 -9.81 -16.71
N GLU A 191 16.91 -9.62 -17.76
CA GLU A 191 16.79 -8.44 -18.62
C GLU A 191 15.44 -8.36 -19.32
N ALA A 192 14.92 -9.48 -19.81
CA ALA A 192 13.63 -9.54 -20.45
C ALA A 192 12.48 -9.16 -19.51
N VAL A 193 12.51 -9.65 -18.26
CA VAL A 193 11.51 -9.26 -17.24
C VAL A 193 11.69 -7.79 -16.84
N SER A 194 12.91 -7.32 -16.68
CA SER A 194 13.22 -5.92 -16.39
C SER A 194 12.65 -4.98 -17.46
N ALA A 195 12.82 -5.33 -18.72
CA ALA A 195 12.27 -4.56 -19.84
C ALA A 195 10.70 -4.54 -19.81
N LYS A 196 10.06 -5.66 -19.44
CA LYS A 196 8.60 -5.73 -19.27
C LYS A 196 8.15 -4.81 -18.14
N VAL A 197 8.83 -4.82 -16.98
CA VAL A 197 8.50 -3.96 -15.84
C VAL A 197 8.61 -2.49 -16.23
N VAL A 198 9.71 -2.09 -16.84
CA VAL A 198 9.93 -0.71 -17.31
C VAL A 198 8.84 -0.28 -18.29
N SER A 199 8.56 -1.11 -19.30
CA SER A 199 7.52 -0.82 -20.30
C SER A 199 6.12 -0.70 -19.67
N ALA A 200 5.78 -1.61 -18.74
CA ALA A 200 4.47 -1.60 -18.07
C ALA A 200 4.28 -0.35 -17.21
N VAL A 201 5.30 0.03 -16.43
CA VAL A 201 5.24 1.23 -15.59
C VAL A 201 5.18 2.50 -16.43
N MET A 202 6.02 2.63 -17.46
CA MET A 202 6.00 3.77 -18.38
C MET A 202 4.64 3.93 -19.06
N LYS A 203 4.06 2.83 -19.52
CA LYS A 203 2.72 2.84 -20.17
C LYS A 203 1.62 3.25 -19.20
N ALA A 204 1.68 2.79 -17.96
CA ALA A 204 0.63 3.04 -16.96
C ALA A 204 0.70 4.44 -16.35
N THR A 205 1.89 5.02 -16.23
CA THR A 205 2.12 6.24 -15.43
C THR A 205 2.65 7.43 -16.25
N GLY A 206 3.08 7.20 -17.49
CA GLY A 206 3.82 8.20 -18.28
C GLY A 206 5.21 8.52 -17.74
N GLY A 207 5.67 7.79 -16.73
CA GLY A 207 6.98 7.99 -16.12
C GLY A 207 8.14 7.49 -16.97
N THR A 208 9.35 7.83 -16.56
CA THR A 208 10.59 7.37 -17.20
C THR A 208 11.49 6.67 -16.18
N LEU A 209 12.24 5.66 -16.62
CA LEU A 209 13.26 5.04 -15.78
C LEU A 209 14.35 6.07 -15.48
N ARG A 210 14.75 6.16 -14.21
CA ARG A 210 15.89 6.97 -13.79
C ARG A 210 17.16 6.14 -14.00
N GLY A 211 18.05 6.63 -14.86
CA GLY A 211 19.38 6.08 -15.06
C GLY A 211 20.34 6.39 -13.93
#